data_64f728e848494eaf4bdede41befebf17
#
_entry.id   64f728e848494eaf4bdede41befebf17
#
_cell.length_a   1.000
_cell.length_b   1.000
_cell.length_c   1.000
_cell.angle_alpha   90.00
_cell.angle_beta   90.00
_cell.angle_gamma   90.00
#
_symmetry.space_group_name_H-M   'P 1'
#
loop_
_entity.id
_entity.type
_entity.pdbx_description
1 polymer ?
#
loop_
_entity_poly.entity_id
_entity_poly.type
_entity_poly.pdbx_seq_one_letter_code
_entity_poly.pdbx_strand_id
1 'polypeptide(L)'
;FNEIEYVAINDPGLKPAEAALLFKHDSVMGKFDGTVEAYDEGIIVNGKKIKFFAEKDPAQLPWKDMGVEVVVESTGFFTDAEKAKAHITAGAKKVIISAPATNEDITIVLGVNEKEYDPAKHNVISMASCTTNCLAPVAKVIDEKFGIVKGLMTTVHSYTGDQRILDAGHKDPRRARAGALNIVPTKTGAAKAVALVLPQLKGKLDGFAMRVPTPDVSLVDVVFELSKDVTVEEVNAALKEGADGHVLCYTEEPLVSSDYIGTSQSSTVDALLTRVMGGNQVKIISWYDNEMGYSTRLAETTKTVSYTHLRAHETLMN
;
A
#
# COMPACT_ATOMS: atom_id res chain seq x y z
N PHE A 1 10.18 9.80 -9.62
CA PHE A 1 8.91 10.11 -10.31
C PHE A 1 8.89 11.55 -10.85
N ASN A 2 9.78 11.83 -11.82
CA ASN A 2 9.87 13.15 -12.45
C ASN A 2 8.65 13.52 -13.32
N GLU A 3 7.75 12.57 -13.54
CA GLU A 3 6.55 12.72 -14.37
C GLU A 3 5.32 13.16 -13.58
N ILE A 4 5.42 13.24 -12.25
CA ILE A 4 4.38 13.75 -11.35
C ILE A 4 4.79 15.11 -10.85
N GLU A 5 3.92 16.10 -11.01
CA GLU A 5 4.08 17.42 -10.41
C GLU A 5 3.34 17.47 -9.07
N TYR A 6 4.07 17.62 -7.99
CA TYR A 6 3.53 17.82 -6.66
C TYR A 6 3.26 19.31 -6.43
N VAL A 7 2.00 19.69 -6.41
CA VAL A 7 1.62 21.13 -6.34
C VAL A 7 1.21 21.57 -4.96
N ALA A 8 0.67 20.66 -4.14
CA ALA A 8 0.20 21.00 -2.79
C ALA A 8 0.22 19.82 -1.83
N ILE A 9 0.30 20.15 -0.54
CA ILE A 9 0.07 19.28 0.61
C ILE A 9 -1.02 19.93 1.47
N ASN A 10 -1.96 19.13 1.95
CA ASN A 10 -2.91 19.55 2.97
C ASN A 10 -2.74 18.69 4.21
N ASP A 11 -2.31 19.30 5.31
CA ASP A 11 -2.18 18.64 6.61
C ASP A 11 -2.54 19.62 7.73
N PRO A 12 -3.73 19.49 8.35
CA PRO A 12 -4.14 20.34 9.46
C PRO A 12 -3.32 20.19 10.74
N GLY A 13 -2.50 19.13 10.85
CA GLY A 13 -1.69 18.80 12.02
C GLY A 13 -0.26 19.35 11.98
N LEU A 14 0.22 19.85 10.82
CA LEU A 14 1.58 20.30 10.63
C LEU A 14 1.65 21.75 10.17
N LYS A 15 2.80 22.39 10.42
CA LYS A 15 3.22 23.65 9.81
C LYS A 15 4.30 23.39 8.75
N PRO A 16 4.49 24.30 7.77
CA PRO A 16 5.50 24.12 6.73
C PRO A 16 6.91 23.83 7.25
N ALA A 17 7.34 24.50 8.33
CA ALA A 17 8.65 24.27 8.92
C ALA A 17 8.81 22.87 9.52
N GLU A 18 7.76 22.36 10.18
CA GLU A 18 7.72 21.01 10.74
C GLU A 18 7.69 19.97 9.64
N ALA A 19 6.86 20.19 8.61
CA ALA A 19 6.77 19.32 7.44
C ALA A 19 8.12 19.23 6.70
N ALA A 20 8.80 20.35 6.50
CA ALA A 20 10.13 20.38 5.88
C ALA A 20 11.18 19.62 6.72
N LEU A 21 11.13 19.74 8.04
CA LEU A 21 12.02 19.00 8.94
C LEU A 21 11.79 17.49 8.85
N LEU A 22 10.53 17.06 8.95
CA LEU A 22 10.16 15.63 8.88
C LEU A 22 10.43 15.04 7.50
N PHE A 23 10.24 15.81 6.43
CA PHE A 23 10.58 15.36 5.07
C PHE A 23 12.09 15.19 4.88
N LYS A 24 12.89 16.06 5.50
CA LYS A 24 14.35 16.05 5.40
C LYS A 24 15.00 14.91 6.19
N HIS A 25 14.40 14.50 7.29
CA HIS A 25 14.95 13.53 8.24
C HIS A 25 13.92 12.49 8.60
N ASP A 26 14.14 11.26 8.14
CA ASP A 26 13.36 10.10 8.53
C ASP A 26 14.16 9.23 9.50
N SER A 27 13.50 8.68 10.53
CA SER A 27 14.16 7.89 11.57
C SER A 27 14.61 6.52 11.09
N VAL A 28 13.99 5.98 10.03
CA VAL A 28 14.28 4.67 9.45
C VAL A 28 15.05 4.80 8.14
N MET A 29 14.54 5.62 7.22
CA MET A 29 15.13 5.83 5.88
C MET A 29 16.33 6.80 5.90
N GLY A 30 16.52 7.54 6.99
CA GLY A 30 17.61 8.49 7.14
C GLY A 30 17.32 9.85 6.51
N LYS A 31 18.37 10.48 5.99
CA LYS A 31 18.28 11.84 5.45
C LYS A 31 17.86 11.78 3.97
N PHE A 32 16.90 12.64 3.60
CA PHE A 32 16.52 12.81 2.20
C PHE A 32 17.71 13.24 1.34
N ASP A 33 17.90 12.57 0.23
CA ASP A 33 18.94 12.90 -0.76
C ASP A 33 18.44 14.02 -1.69
N GLY A 34 18.59 15.26 -1.22
CA GLY A 34 18.16 16.44 -1.92
C GLY A 34 18.06 17.66 -1.01
N THR A 35 17.47 18.73 -1.52
CA THR A 35 17.25 19.97 -0.77
C THR A 35 15.79 20.07 -0.32
N VAL A 36 15.57 20.45 0.93
CA VAL A 36 14.25 20.73 1.50
C VAL A 36 14.34 22.00 2.33
N GLU A 37 13.50 22.96 2.02
CA GLU A 37 13.42 24.25 2.72
C GLU A 37 11.95 24.58 3.00
N ALA A 38 11.67 25.27 4.10
CA ALA A 38 10.37 25.84 4.36
C ALA A 38 10.28 27.28 3.86
N TYR A 39 9.11 27.70 3.42
CA TYR A 39 8.77 29.09 3.21
C TYR A 39 7.36 29.36 3.78
N ASP A 40 6.91 30.63 3.82
CA ASP A 40 5.68 31.01 4.55
C ASP A 40 4.42 30.23 4.12
N GLU A 41 4.33 29.88 2.82
CA GLU A 41 3.15 29.21 2.25
C GLU A 41 3.36 27.71 1.97
N GLY A 42 4.50 27.12 2.35
CA GLY A 42 4.76 25.72 2.03
C GLY A 42 6.21 25.26 2.17
N ILE A 43 6.58 24.28 1.36
CA ILE A 43 7.94 23.73 1.32
C ILE A 43 8.51 23.82 -0.09
N ILE A 44 9.85 23.85 -0.18
CA ILE A 44 10.59 23.80 -1.44
C ILE A 44 11.39 22.50 -1.41
N VAL A 45 11.13 21.61 -2.35
CA VAL A 45 11.84 20.33 -2.51
C VAL A 45 12.57 20.35 -3.84
N ASN A 46 13.92 20.24 -3.81
CA ASN A 46 14.76 20.29 -4.99
C ASN A 46 14.46 21.51 -5.90
N GLY A 47 14.22 22.67 -5.29
CA GLY A 47 13.90 23.92 -5.97
C GLY A 47 12.44 24.07 -6.43
N LYS A 48 11.60 23.04 -6.31
CA LYS A 48 10.17 23.10 -6.65
C LYS A 48 9.35 23.50 -5.43
N LYS A 49 8.52 24.52 -5.57
CA LYS A 49 7.61 25.00 -4.52
C LYS A 49 6.38 24.10 -4.45
N ILE A 50 6.03 23.65 -3.26
CA ILE A 50 4.82 22.87 -2.95
C ILE A 50 4.04 23.68 -1.92
N LYS A 51 2.81 24.08 -2.25
CA LYS A 51 1.94 24.83 -1.34
C LYS A 51 1.47 23.95 -0.19
N PHE A 52 1.25 24.57 0.97
CA PHE A 52 0.81 23.87 2.17
C PHE A 52 -0.51 24.47 2.66
N PHE A 53 -1.50 23.62 2.87
CA PHE A 53 -2.79 23.95 3.42
C PHE A 53 -3.02 23.24 4.74
N ALA A 54 -3.89 23.79 5.58
CA ALA A 54 -4.29 23.23 6.88
C ALA A 54 -5.83 23.17 6.99
N GLU A 55 -6.49 22.75 5.91
CA GLU A 55 -7.93 22.70 5.81
C GLU A 55 -8.47 21.34 6.28
N LYS A 56 -9.47 21.37 7.17
CA LYS A 56 -10.11 20.15 7.71
C LYS A 56 -11.23 19.62 6.82
N ASP A 57 -11.88 20.48 6.07
CA ASP A 57 -12.92 20.11 5.12
C ASP A 57 -12.34 20.05 3.70
N PRO A 58 -12.14 18.87 3.12
CA PRO A 58 -11.56 18.74 1.79
C PRO A 58 -12.32 19.49 0.70
N ALA A 59 -13.62 19.75 0.88
CA ALA A 59 -14.44 20.47 -0.10
C ALA A 59 -14.05 21.96 -0.23
N GLN A 60 -13.35 22.52 0.77
CA GLN A 60 -12.90 23.92 0.79
C GLN A 60 -11.48 24.10 0.20
N LEU A 61 -10.80 23.01 -0.17
CA LEU A 61 -9.47 23.09 -0.75
C LEU A 61 -9.50 23.65 -2.18
N PRO A 62 -8.52 24.47 -2.60
CA PRO A 62 -8.56 25.17 -3.88
C PRO A 62 -8.06 24.30 -5.06
N TRP A 63 -8.45 23.04 -5.12
CA TRP A 63 -7.97 22.09 -6.12
C TRP A 63 -8.26 22.53 -7.55
N LYS A 64 -9.44 23.09 -7.80
CA LYS A 64 -9.82 23.60 -9.12
C LYS A 64 -8.90 24.73 -9.57
N ASP A 65 -8.66 25.72 -8.70
CA ASP A 65 -7.87 26.92 -9.04
C ASP A 65 -6.37 26.58 -9.21
N MET A 66 -5.93 25.50 -8.57
CA MET A 66 -4.56 24.97 -8.68
C MET A 66 -4.39 23.96 -9.82
N GLY A 67 -5.45 23.59 -10.52
CA GLY A 67 -5.39 22.59 -11.59
C GLY A 67 -5.03 21.18 -11.11
N VAL A 68 -5.35 20.84 -9.85
CA VAL A 68 -5.06 19.51 -9.30
C VAL A 68 -5.88 18.45 -10.02
N GLU A 69 -5.21 17.48 -10.59
CA GLU A 69 -5.88 16.38 -11.29
C GLU A 69 -6.16 15.19 -10.38
N VAL A 70 -5.18 14.81 -9.58
CA VAL A 70 -5.26 13.66 -8.66
C VAL A 70 -4.94 14.09 -7.26
N VAL A 71 -5.78 13.69 -6.31
CA VAL A 71 -5.52 13.81 -4.88
C VAL A 71 -5.19 12.44 -4.31
N VAL A 72 -4.08 12.35 -3.59
CA VAL A 72 -3.76 11.20 -2.75
C VAL A 72 -4.29 11.48 -1.34
N GLU A 73 -5.36 10.78 -0.96
CA GLU A 73 -5.98 10.87 0.36
C GLU A 73 -5.28 9.91 1.33
N SER A 74 -4.45 10.44 2.20
CA SER A 74 -3.60 9.67 3.12
C SER A 74 -3.86 9.98 4.60
N THR A 75 -4.95 10.68 4.92
CA THR A 75 -5.25 11.06 6.32
C THR A 75 -5.77 9.90 7.16
N GLY A 76 -6.31 8.86 6.54
CA GLY A 76 -7.02 7.76 7.20
C GLY A 76 -8.42 8.13 7.73
N PHE A 77 -8.87 9.37 7.55
CA PHE A 77 -10.21 9.82 7.96
C PHE A 77 -11.26 9.68 6.86
N PHE A 78 -10.86 9.79 5.60
CA PHE A 78 -11.74 9.76 4.43
C PHE A 78 -11.60 8.43 3.67
N THR A 79 -11.67 7.31 4.38
CA THR A 79 -11.62 5.96 3.80
C THR A 79 -12.95 5.48 3.23
N ASP A 80 -14.05 6.21 3.48
CA ASP A 80 -15.31 6.04 2.78
C ASP A 80 -15.27 6.92 1.52
N ALA A 81 -15.45 6.32 0.35
CA ALA A 81 -15.40 7.02 -0.94
C ALA A 81 -16.43 8.16 -1.03
N GLU A 82 -17.61 8.01 -0.41
CA GLU A 82 -18.62 9.08 -0.39
C GLU A 82 -18.11 10.33 0.32
N LYS A 83 -17.26 10.16 1.33
CA LYS A 83 -16.60 11.29 2.02
C LYS A 83 -15.38 11.80 1.22
N ALA A 84 -14.59 10.90 0.64
CA ALA A 84 -13.44 11.25 -0.18
C ALA A 84 -13.83 12.05 -1.44
N LYS A 85 -15.05 11.91 -1.95
CA LYS A 85 -15.62 12.73 -3.04
C LYS A 85 -15.64 14.23 -2.74
N ALA A 86 -15.44 14.65 -1.50
CA ALA A 86 -15.24 16.07 -1.16
C ALA A 86 -14.05 16.68 -1.92
N HIS A 87 -13.01 15.91 -2.20
CA HIS A 87 -11.90 16.36 -3.05
C HIS A 87 -12.33 16.57 -4.51
N ILE A 88 -13.26 15.75 -5.04
CA ILE A 88 -13.84 15.94 -6.37
C ILE A 88 -14.68 17.23 -6.40
N THR A 89 -15.46 17.47 -5.34
CA THR A 89 -16.24 18.71 -5.17
C THR A 89 -15.33 19.93 -5.18
N ALA A 90 -14.14 19.84 -4.57
CA ALA A 90 -13.12 20.89 -4.57
C ALA A 90 -12.43 21.08 -5.94
N GLY A 91 -12.67 20.19 -6.90
CA GLY A 91 -12.19 20.34 -8.28
C GLY A 91 -11.13 19.33 -8.73
N ALA A 92 -10.71 18.40 -7.89
CA ALA A 92 -9.88 17.28 -8.32
C ALA A 92 -10.66 16.36 -9.27
N LYS A 93 -9.96 15.69 -10.18
CA LYS A 93 -10.59 14.77 -11.13
C LYS A 93 -10.63 13.35 -10.59
N LYS A 94 -9.63 12.96 -9.83
CA LYS A 94 -9.48 11.62 -9.25
C LYS A 94 -9.02 11.72 -7.80
N VAL A 95 -9.43 10.73 -7.00
CA VAL A 95 -8.94 10.55 -5.63
C VAL A 95 -8.40 9.13 -5.48
N ILE A 96 -7.19 9.01 -4.95
CA ILE A 96 -6.58 7.73 -4.59
C ILE A 96 -6.51 7.66 -3.07
N ILE A 97 -7.25 6.73 -2.47
CA ILE A 97 -7.23 6.49 -1.02
C ILE A 97 -6.08 5.53 -0.71
N SER A 98 -5.13 5.97 0.10
CA SER A 98 -3.95 5.17 0.50
C SER A 98 -4.25 4.21 1.66
N ALA A 99 -5.43 3.59 1.64
CA ALA A 99 -5.91 2.65 2.65
C ALA A 99 -6.99 1.75 2.04
N PRO A 100 -7.34 0.61 2.69
CA PRO A 100 -8.59 -0.09 2.40
C PRO A 100 -9.77 0.88 2.54
N ALA A 101 -10.62 0.92 1.53
CA ALA A 101 -11.74 1.85 1.47
C ALA A 101 -13.10 1.12 1.54
N THR A 102 -14.17 1.89 1.58
CA THR A 102 -15.55 1.43 1.39
C THR A 102 -16.22 2.32 0.35
N ASN A 103 -17.12 1.74 -0.44
CA ASN A 103 -17.86 2.42 -1.51
C ASN A 103 -16.97 3.01 -2.62
N GLU A 104 -15.71 2.57 -2.70
CA GLU A 104 -14.78 2.96 -3.77
C GLU A 104 -15.24 2.41 -5.13
N ASP A 105 -14.90 3.13 -6.21
CA ASP A 105 -15.24 2.69 -7.57
C ASP A 105 -14.43 1.46 -7.97
N ILE A 106 -13.18 1.36 -7.52
CA ILE A 106 -12.30 0.22 -7.72
C ILE A 106 -11.21 0.17 -6.64
N THR A 107 -10.82 -1.04 -6.25
CA THR A 107 -9.58 -1.31 -5.53
C THR A 107 -8.53 -1.82 -6.51
N ILE A 108 -7.33 -1.21 -6.51
CA ILE A 108 -6.22 -1.58 -7.42
C ILE A 108 -5.03 -2.08 -6.63
N VAL A 109 -4.47 -3.20 -7.07
CA VAL A 109 -3.14 -3.68 -6.72
C VAL A 109 -2.35 -3.85 -8.01
N LEU A 110 -1.30 -3.06 -8.20
CA LEU A 110 -0.44 -3.14 -9.39
C LEU A 110 0.19 -4.53 -9.52
N GLY A 111 0.29 -5.03 -10.76
CA GLY A 111 0.72 -6.39 -11.08
C GLY A 111 -0.40 -7.43 -10.92
N VAL A 112 -1.57 -7.04 -10.41
CA VAL A 112 -2.71 -7.95 -10.20
C VAL A 112 -3.89 -7.58 -11.09
N ASN A 113 -4.47 -6.39 -10.94
CA ASN A 113 -5.70 -6.00 -11.61
C ASN A 113 -5.72 -4.57 -12.17
N GLU A 114 -4.58 -3.90 -12.34
CA GLU A 114 -4.51 -2.53 -12.87
C GLU A 114 -5.17 -2.37 -14.25
N LYS A 115 -5.27 -3.46 -15.01
CA LYS A 115 -5.94 -3.47 -16.33
C LYS A 115 -7.45 -3.30 -16.26
N GLU A 116 -8.04 -3.47 -15.08
CA GLU A 116 -9.48 -3.26 -14.85
C GLU A 116 -9.82 -1.78 -14.64
N TYR A 117 -8.81 -0.91 -14.50
CA TYR A 117 -9.02 0.51 -14.34
C TYR A 117 -9.63 1.13 -15.60
N ASP A 118 -10.82 1.72 -15.45
CA ASP A 118 -11.51 2.48 -16.48
C ASP A 118 -11.56 3.96 -16.07
N PRO A 119 -10.79 4.85 -16.73
CA PRO A 119 -10.73 6.27 -16.35
C PRO A 119 -12.05 7.01 -16.50
N ALA A 120 -12.99 6.50 -17.29
CA ALA A 120 -14.31 7.11 -17.45
C ALA A 120 -15.27 6.78 -16.29
N LYS A 121 -15.04 5.69 -15.59
CA LYS A 121 -15.94 5.20 -14.53
C LYS A 121 -15.35 5.34 -13.12
N HIS A 122 -14.04 5.15 -12.97
CA HIS A 122 -13.39 5.06 -11.68
C HIS A 122 -12.78 6.41 -11.29
N ASN A 123 -13.40 7.10 -10.36
CA ASN A 123 -12.97 8.41 -9.87
C ASN A 123 -12.38 8.36 -8.46
N VAL A 124 -12.86 7.42 -7.62
CA VAL A 124 -12.33 7.17 -6.29
C VAL A 124 -11.76 5.75 -6.24
N ILE A 125 -10.46 5.66 -6.07
CA ILE A 125 -9.67 4.44 -6.17
C ILE A 125 -9.10 4.12 -4.79
N SER A 126 -9.18 2.85 -4.35
CA SER A 126 -8.45 2.36 -3.20
C SER A 126 -7.19 1.62 -3.63
N MET A 127 -6.10 1.86 -2.93
CA MET A 127 -4.84 1.10 -3.07
C MET A 127 -4.76 -0.09 -2.09
N ALA A 128 -5.87 -0.44 -1.43
CA ALA A 128 -5.89 -1.44 -0.36
C ALA A 128 -4.84 -1.16 0.74
N SER A 129 -4.26 -2.19 1.36
CA SER A 129 -3.21 -2.07 2.37
C SER A 129 -1.86 -2.55 1.84
N CYS A 130 -0.77 -2.17 2.51
CA CYS A 130 0.56 -2.70 2.23
C CYS A 130 0.61 -4.24 2.28
N THR A 131 -0.08 -4.84 3.26
CA THR A 131 -0.21 -6.30 3.38
C THR A 131 -0.97 -6.92 2.20
N THR A 132 -2.05 -6.28 1.73
CA THR A 132 -2.79 -6.75 0.54
C THR A 132 -1.90 -6.66 -0.70
N ASN A 133 -1.11 -5.59 -0.85
CA ASN A 133 -0.16 -5.43 -1.95
C ASN A 133 0.95 -6.51 -1.93
N CYS A 134 1.33 -7.00 -0.74
CA CYS A 134 2.27 -8.12 -0.63
C CYS A 134 1.61 -9.47 -0.96
N LEU A 135 0.42 -9.74 -0.41
CA LEU A 135 -0.23 -11.04 -0.52
C LEU A 135 -0.84 -11.30 -1.91
N ALA A 136 -1.45 -10.30 -2.54
CA ALA A 136 -2.21 -10.48 -3.77
C ALA A 136 -1.36 -10.98 -4.96
N PRO A 137 -0.15 -10.47 -5.23
CA PRO A 137 0.70 -11.01 -6.30
C PRO A 137 1.09 -12.47 -6.08
N VAL A 138 1.40 -12.86 -4.85
CA VAL A 138 1.69 -14.26 -4.48
C VAL A 138 0.45 -15.13 -4.69
N ALA A 139 -0.69 -14.70 -4.17
CA ALA A 139 -1.95 -15.43 -4.31
C ALA A 139 -2.37 -15.60 -5.79
N LYS A 140 -2.13 -14.58 -6.63
CA LYS A 140 -2.38 -14.65 -8.08
C LYS A 140 -1.59 -15.78 -8.72
N VAL A 141 -0.27 -15.80 -8.53
CA VAL A 141 0.61 -16.83 -9.12
C VAL A 141 0.20 -18.23 -8.65
N ILE A 142 -0.04 -18.40 -7.36
CA ILE A 142 -0.40 -19.71 -6.79
C ILE A 142 -1.78 -20.16 -7.26
N ASP A 143 -2.75 -19.27 -7.32
CA ASP A 143 -4.11 -19.61 -7.78
C ASP A 143 -4.13 -19.98 -9.27
N GLU A 144 -3.45 -19.20 -10.12
CA GLU A 144 -3.35 -19.46 -11.56
C GLU A 144 -2.64 -20.79 -11.88
N LYS A 145 -1.59 -21.15 -11.14
CA LYS A 145 -0.81 -22.37 -11.40
C LYS A 145 -1.38 -23.62 -10.74
N PHE A 146 -1.94 -23.48 -9.53
CA PHE A 146 -2.26 -24.63 -8.70
C PHE A 146 -3.70 -24.65 -8.17
N GLY A 147 -4.43 -23.52 -8.22
CA GLY A 147 -5.77 -23.35 -7.69
C GLY A 147 -5.81 -23.32 -6.15
N ILE A 148 -6.21 -22.18 -5.58
CA ILE A 148 -6.37 -22.02 -4.13
C ILE A 148 -7.78 -22.49 -3.73
N VAL A 149 -7.85 -23.47 -2.82
CA VAL A 149 -9.09 -23.92 -2.18
C VAL A 149 -9.43 -22.98 -1.03
N LYS A 150 -8.50 -22.76 -0.12
CA LYS A 150 -8.59 -21.83 1.01
C LYS A 150 -7.20 -21.49 1.56
N GLY A 151 -7.12 -20.48 2.42
CA GLY A 151 -5.87 -20.13 3.07
C GLY A 151 -6.05 -19.27 4.30
N LEU A 152 -5.07 -19.37 5.19
CA LEU A 152 -4.93 -18.53 6.38
C LEU A 152 -3.62 -17.76 6.33
N MET A 153 -3.69 -16.45 6.60
CA MET A 153 -2.55 -15.55 6.59
C MET A 153 -2.34 -14.97 7.98
N THR A 154 -1.10 -14.94 8.41
CA THR A 154 -0.62 -14.09 9.50
C THR A 154 0.38 -13.09 8.93
N THR A 155 0.13 -11.80 9.08
CA THR A 155 1.22 -10.85 8.83
C THR A 155 1.95 -10.56 10.13
N VAL A 156 3.26 -10.81 10.14
CA VAL A 156 4.15 -10.31 11.19
C VAL A 156 4.57 -8.92 10.77
N HIS A 157 4.02 -7.91 11.44
CA HIS A 157 4.00 -6.54 10.93
C HIS A 157 4.69 -5.59 11.90
N SER A 158 5.51 -4.69 11.38
CA SER A 158 6.09 -3.60 12.14
C SER A 158 5.01 -2.74 12.82
N TYR A 159 5.34 -2.10 13.93
CA TYR A 159 4.44 -1.12 14.52
C TYR A 159 4.26 0.09 13.59
N THR A 160 3.13 0.77 13.70
CA THR A 160 2.83 1.96 12.90
C THR A 160 2.31 3.07 13.81
N GLY A 161 2.17 4.29 13.25
CA GLY A 161 1.63 5.45 13.98
C GLY A 161 0.23 5.27 14.59
N ASP A 162 -0.53 4.24 14.19
CA ASP A 162 -1.80 3.87 14.81
C ASP A 162 -1.62 3.26 16.22
N GLN A 163 -0.45 2.67 16.53
CA GLN A 163 -0.17 2.08 17.83
C GLN A 163 0.29 3.12 18.84
N ARG A 164 0.17 2.79 20.12
CA ARG A 164 0.63 3.66 21.22
C ARG A 164 2.11 3.41 21.53
N ILE A 165 2.85 4.47 21.82
CA ILE A 165 4.24 4.39 22.31
C ILE A 165 4.24 3.82 23.73
N LEU A 166 3.39 4.36 24.62
CA LEU A 166 3.08 3.86 25.96
C LEU A 166 1.59 3.52 26.03
N ASP A 167 1.19 2.75 27.05
CA ASP A 167 -0.20 2.35 27.28
C ASP A 167 -1.13 3.57 27.33
N ALA A 168 -2.06 3.67 26.38
CA ALA A 168 -3.01 4.77 26.27
C ALA A 168 -4.28 4.32 25.53
N GLY A 169 -5.36 5.11 25.63
CA GLY A 169 -6.65 4.78 25.03
C GLY A 169 -6.57 4.53 23.52
N HIS A 170 -7.19 3.45 23.07
CA HIS A 170 -7.35 3.08 21.67
C HIS A 170 -8.64 2.26 21.50
N LYS A 171 -9.31 2.35 20.33
CA LYS A 171 -10.54 1.56 20.03
C LYS A 171 -10.30 0.04 20.03
N ASP A 172 -9.09 -0.39 19.68
CA ASP A 172 -8.62 -1.77 19.86
C ASP A 172 -7.80 -1.85 21.15
N PRO A 173 -8.27 -2.60 22.19
CA PRO A 173 -7.57 -2.69 23.47
C PRO A 173 -6.14 -3.25 23.39
N ARG A 174 -5.84 -4.09 22.38
CA ARG A 174 -4.50 -4.62 22.19
C ARG A 174 -3.55 -3.57 21.59
N ARG A 175 -4.03 -2.72 20.68
CA ARG A 175 -3.26 -1.59 20.15
C ARG A 175 -3.10 -0.43 21.15
N ALA A 176 -3.84 -0.46 22.25
CA ALA A 176 -3.69 0.46 23.37
C ALA A 176 -2.37 0.27 24.14
N ARG A 177 -1.71 -0.89 23.93
CA ARG A 177 -0.48 -1.26 24.63
C ARG A 177 0.76 -0.75 23.89
N ALA A 178 1.85 -0.55 24.63
CA ALA A 178 3.11 -0.03 24.11
C ALA A 178 3.65 -0.88 22.94
N GLY A 179 3.69 -0.31 21.74
CA GLY A 179 4.00 -1.02 20.49
C GLY A 179 5.44 -1.54 20.42
N ALA A 180 6.39 -0.80 20.98
CA ALA A 180 7.81 -1.18 20.99
C ALA A 180 8.19 -2.21 22.07
N LEU A 181 7.23 -2.63 22.92
CA LEU A 181 7.47 -3.59 24.01
C LEU A 181 6.69 -4.89 23.86
N ASN A 182 5.71 -4.95 22.95
CA ASN A 182 4.76 -6.05 22.89
C ASN A 182 4.64 -6.65 21.49
N ILE A 183 4.43 -7.97 21.46
CA ILE A 183 3.77 -8.61 20.30
C ILE A 183 2.27 -8.36 20.46
N VAL A 184 1.66 -7.67 19.50
CA VAL A 184 0.26 -7.22 19.55
C VAL A 184 -0.56 -7.94 18.47
N PRO A 185 -1.31 -9.01 18.83
CA PRO A 185 -2.28 -9.61 17.89
C PRO A 185 -3.42 -8.63 17.64
N THR A 186 -3.76 -8.39 16.37
CA THR A 186 -4.83 -7.47 16.00
C THR A 186 -5.50 -7.88 14.70
N LYS A 187 -6.71 -7.38 14.47
CA LYS A 187 -7.46 -7.64 13.24
C LYS A 187 -6.79 -6.98 12.04
N THR A 188 -6.89 -7.62 10.88
CA THR A 188 -6.59 -7.03 9.57
C THR A 188 -7.63 -7.50 8.56
N GLY A 189 -8.02 -6.61 7.67
CA GLY A 189 -8.85 -6.96 6.52
C GLY A 189 -8.05 -7.39 5.29
N ALA A 190 -6.72 -7.39 5.38
CA ALA A 190 -5.86 -7.53 4.21
C ALA A 190 -6.07 -8.83 3.41
N ALA A 191 -6.24 -9.97 4.10
CA ALA A 191 -6.50 -11.24 3.43
C ALA A 191 -7.86 -11.26 2.70
N LYS A 192 -8.89 -10.70 3.34
CA LYS A 192 -10.23 -10.58 2.71
C LYS A 192 -10.24 -9.59 1.55
N ALA A 193 -9.44 -8.53 1.64
CA ALA A 193 -9.32 -7.52 0.60
C ALA A 193 -8.68 -8.06 -0.70
N VAL A 194 -7.94 -9.17 -0.64
CA VAL A 194 -7.45 -9.85 -1.86
C VAL A 194 -8.61 -10.22 -2.80
N ALA A 195 -9.78 -10.53 -2.27
CA ALA A 195 -10.96 -10.84 -3.08
C ALA A 195 -11.52 -9.64 -3.87
N LEU A 196 -11.11 -8.41 -3.55
CA LEU A 196 -11.48 -7.21 -4.32
C LEU A 196 -10.71 -7.13 -5.64
N VAL A 197 -9.50 -7.70 -5.67
CA VAL A 197 -8.60 -7.68 -6.84
C VAL A 197 -8.43 -9.06 -7.50
N LEU A 198 -8.84 -10.13 -6.80
CA LEU A 198 -8.90 -11.51 -7.28
C LEU A 198 -10.26 -12.11 -6.87
N PRO A 199 -11.36 -11.80 -7.59
CA PRO A 199 -12.72 -12.14 -7.18
C PRO A 199 -12.97 -13.63 -6.99
N GLN A 200 -12.23 -14.50 -7.70
CA GLN A 200 -12.31 -15.97 -7.56
C GLN A 200 -11.85 -16.49 -6.18
N LEU A 201 -11.13 -15.65 -5.41
CA LEU A 201 -10.70 -15.96 -4.04
C LEU A 201 -11.66 -15.46 -2.96
N LYS A 202 -12.85 -14.95 -3.35
CA LYS A 202 -13.87 -14.49 -2.41
C LYS A 202 -14.27 -15.58 -1.42
N GLY A 203 -14.13 -15.29 -0.13
CA GLY A 203 -14.46 -16.22 0.96
C GLY A 203 -13.44 -17.33 1.21
N LYS A 204 -12.35 -17.39 0.45
CA LYS A 204 -11.33 -18.43 0.59
C LYS A 204 -10.17 -18.03 1.50
N LEU A 205 -9.94 -16.72 1.73
CA LEU A 205 -8.83 -16.22 2.52
C LEU A 205 -9.31 -15.47 3.76
N ASP A 206 -8.66 -15.72 4.89
CA ASP A 206 -8.81 -14.96 6.13
C ASP A 206 -7.45 -14.84 6.85
N GLY A 207 -7.39 -14.04 7.91
CA GLY A 207 -6.15 -13.88 8.65
C GLY A 207 -6.19 -12.76 9.67
N PHE A 208 -5.06 -12.55 10.33
CA PHE A 208 -4.85 -11.49 11.31
C PHE A 208 -3.40 -10.99 11.27
N ALA A 209 -3.12 -9.94 12.05
CA ALA A 209 -1.80 -9.36 12.17
C ALA A 209 -1.20 -9.63 13.57
N MET A 210 0.10 -9.88 13.60
CA MET A 210 0.95 -9.81 14.78
C MET A 210 1.84 -8.60 14.65
N ARG A 211 1.54 -7.49 15.36
CA ARG A 211 2.46 -6.35 15.42
C ARG A 211 3.63 -6.67 16.31
N VAL A 212 4.84 -6.38 15.83
CA VAL A 212 6.10 -6.69 16.53
C VAL A 212 6.94 -5.42 16.75
N PRO A 213 7.89 -5.43 17.72
CA PRO A 213 8.72 -4.28 18.06
C PRO A 213 9.82 -3.99 17.03
N THR A 214 9.47 -3.88 15.74
CA THR A 214 10.35 -3.41 14.67
C THR A 214 9.76 -2.15 14.06
N PRO A 215 10.59 -1.15 13.66
CA PRO A 215 10.09 0.12 13.15
C PRO A 215 9.54 0.02 11.74
N ASP A 216 10.10 -0.87 10.92
CA ASP A 216 9.75 -1.04 9.52
C ASP A 216 10.04 -2.47 9.05
N VAL A 217 9.54 -2.81 7.88
CA VAL A 217 9.55 -4.12 7.22
C VAL A 217 8.67 -5.14 7.95
N SER A 218 7.85 -5.78 7.17
CA SER A 218 6.86 -6.78 7.59
C SER A 218 6.96 -8.01 6.71
N LEU A 219 6.34 -9.09 7.12
CA LEU A 219 6.21 -10.29 6.31
C LEU A 219 4.79 -10.83 6.33
N VAL A 220 4.39 -11.45 5.24
CA VAL A 220 3.21 -12.32 5.13
C VAL A 220 3.67 -13.76 5.34
N ASP A 221 3.07 -14.42 6.31
CA ASP A 221 3.11 -15.87 6.51
C ASP A 221 1.75 -16.42 6.09
N VAL A 222 1.68 -17.08 4.94
CA VAL A 222 0.42 -17.61 4.43
C VAL A 222 0.51 -19.11 4.21
N VAL A 223 -0.55 -19.81 4.63
CA VAL A 223 -0.74 -21.22 4.35
C VAL A 223 -1.94 -21.36 3.42
N PHE A 224 -1.72 -21.94 2.24
CA PHE A 224 -2.75 -22.29 1.29
C PHE A 224 -3.01 -23.80 1.27
N GLU A 225 -4.26 -24.18 1.13
CA GLU A 225 -4.67 -25.51 0.66
C GLU A 225 -4.92 -25.39 -0.84
N LEU A 226 -4.24 -26.20 -1.64
CA LEU A 226 -4.31 -26.18 -3.09
C LEU A 226 -5.24 -27.27 -3.63
N SER A 227 -5.71 -27.10 -4.87
CA SER A 227 -6.60 -28.06 -5.53
C SER A 227 -5.87 -29.31 -6.08
N LYS A 228 -4.54 -29.32 -6.03
CA LYS A 228 -3.69 -30.44 -6.47
C LYS A 228 -2.44 -30.54 -5.61
N ASP A 229 -1.84 -31.71 -5.60
CA ASP A 229 -0.56 -31.93 -4.95
C ASP A 229 0.58 -31.24 -5.71
N VAL A 230 1.53 -30.74 -4.96
CA VAL A 230 2.72 -30.01 -5.46
C VAL A 230 3.95 -30.37 -4.62
N THR A 231 5.12 -30.05 -5.15
CA THR A 231 6.39 -30.06 -4.40
C THR A 231 6.86 -28.63 -4.07
N VAL A 232 7.84 -28.51 -3.19
CA VAL A 232 8.49 -27.23 -2.87
C VAL A 232 9.11 -26.63 -4.13
N GLU A 233 9.75 -27.46 -4.94
CA GLU A 233 10.42 -27.06 -6.17
C GLU A 233 9.44 -26.51 -7.20
N GLU A 234 8.28 -27.15 -7.37
CA GLU A 234 7.22 -26.68 -8.28
C GLU A 234 6.64 -25.33 -7.82
N VAL A 235 6.41 -25.16 -6.53
CA VAL A 235 5.90 -23.90 -5.96
C VAL A 235 6.93 -22.79 -6.15
N ASN A 236 8.19 -23.04 -5.80
CA ASN A 236 9.26 -22.07 -5.95
C ASN A 236 9.53 -21.73 -7.42
N ALA A 237 9.48 -22.70 -8.33
CA ALA A 237 9.60 -22.46 -9.76
C ALA A 237 8.48 -21.56 -10.30
N ALA A 238 7.23 -21.81 -9.88
CA ALA A 238 6.09 -20.98 -10.26
C ALA A 238 6.21 -19.54 -9.74
N LEU A 239 6.63 -19.35 -8.49
CA LEU A 239 6.83 -18.01 -7.90
C LEU A 239 8.01 -17.28 -8.54
N LYS A 240 9.09 -17.99 -8.88
CA LYS A 240 10.24 -17.43 -9.60
C LYS A 240 9.89 -17.04 -11.04
N GLU A 241 9.08 -17.84 -11.74
CA GLU A 241 8.55 -17.51 -13.08
C GLU A 241 7.61 -16.32 -13.05
N GLY A 242 6.76 -16.22 -12.00
CA GLY A 242 5.80 -15.11 -11.84
C GLY A 242 6.43 -13.82 -11.30
N ALA A 243 7.68 -13.85 -10.85
CA ALA A 243 8.38 -12.68 -10.35
C ALA A 243 8.80 -11.77 -11.51
N ASP A 244 8.34 -10.52 -11.47
CA ASP A 244 8.65 -9.48 -12.47
C ASP A 244 9.87 -8.61 -12.08
N GLY A 245 10.42 -8.84 -10.88
CA GLY A 245 11.54 -8.06 -10.33
C GLY A 245 11.15 -6.66 -9.85
N HIS A 246 9.88 -6.31 -9.89
CA HIS A 246 9.36 -4.97 -9.60
C HIS A 246 8.24 -4.99 -8.54
N VAL A 247 7.13 -5.65 -8.82
CA VAL A 247 6.03 -5.84 -7.86
C VAL A 247 6.27 -7.10 -7.04
N LEU A 248 6.45 -8.23 -7.72
CA LEU A 248 6.77 -9.52 -7.11
C LEU A 248 8.24 -9.86 -7.38
N CYS A 249 8.96 -10.10 -6.32
CA CYS A 249 10.34 -10.56 -6.33
C CYS A 249 10.50 -11.92 -5.66
N TYR A 250 11.66 -12.52 -5.84
CA TYR A 250 11.99 -13.85 -5.35
C TYR A 250 13.45 -13.87 -4.89
N THR A 251 13.72 -14.45 -3.72
CA THR A 251 15.07 -14.59 -3.19
C THR A 251 15.36 -16.00 -2.70
N GLU A 252 16.60 -16.41 -2.83
CA GLU A 252 17.19 -17.64 -2.26
C GLU A 252 18.25 -17.29 -1.21
N GLU A 253 18.35 -16.02 -0.80
CA GLU A 253 19.27 -15.57 0.23
C GLU A 253 18.63 -15.63 1.62
N PRO A 254 19.37 -16.02 2.67
CA PRO A 254 18.85 -16.11 4.04
C PRO A 254 18.81 -14.72 4.71
N LEU A 255 17.93 -13.85 4.23
CA LEU A 255 17.81 -12.47 4.65
C LEU A 255 16.87 -12.30 5.88
N VAL A 256 16.95 -11.14 6.51
CA VAL A 256 16.11 -10.73 7.63
C VAL A 256 15.48 -9.36 7.36
N SER A 257 14.55 -8.92 8.21
CA SER A 257 13.75 -7.70 7.98
C SER A 257 14.59 -6.46 7.65
N SER A 258 15.73 -6.25 8.33
CA SER A 258 16.56 -5.07 8.10
C SER A 258 17.19 -4.98 6.71
N ASP A 259 17.32 -6.12 6.01
CA ASP A 259 17.86 -6.18 4.65
C ASP A 259 16.88 -5.65 3.59
N TYR A 260 15.59 -5.54 3.97
CA TYR A 260 14.54 -5.05 3.08
C TYR A 260 14.16 -3.59 3.33
N ILE A 261 14.76 -2.91 4.33
CA ILE A 261 14.51 -1.48 4.58
C ILE A 261 14.89 -0.66 3.34
N GLY A 262 13.97 0.16 2.87
CA GLY A 262 14.13 1.00 1.68
C GLY A 262 13.89 0.26 0.35
N THR A 263 13.46 -1.00 0.37
CA THR A 263 13.13 -1.73 -0.85
C THR A 263 11.77 -1.30 -1.42
N SER A 264 11.70 -1.15 -2.74
CA SER A 264 10.50 -0.64 -3.43
C SER A 264 9.53 -1.73 -3.88
N GLN A 265 9.88 -3.00 -3.73
CA GLN A 265 9.05 -4.13 -4.13
C GLN A 265 7.83 -4.27 -3.21
N SER A 266 6.69 -4.68 -3.77
CA SER A 266 5.49 -4.96 -2.97
C SER A 266 5.58 -6.27 -2.21
N SER A 267 6.33 -7.24 -2.75
CA SER A 267 6.36 -8.62 -2.24
C SER A 267 7.65 -9.30 -2.69
N THR A 268 8.45 -9.79 -1.75
CA THR A 268 9.65 -10.59 -2.06
C THR A 268 9.52 -11.97 -1.40
N VAL A 269 9.27 -12.98 -2.20
CA VAL A 269 9.13 -14.37 -1.74
C VAL A 269 10.47 -14.91 -1.25
N ASP A 270 10.48 -15.46 -0.03
CA ASP A 270 11.59 -16.16 0.57
C ASP A 270 11.49 -17.66 0.24
N ALA A 271 12.21 -18.10 -0.77
CA ALA A 271 12.17 -19.48 -1.26
C ALA A 271 12.68 -20.50 -0.26
N LEU A 272 13.60 -20.10 0.61
CA LEU A 272 14.17 -21.01 1.64
C LEU A 272 13.16 -21.40 2.71
N LEU A 273 12.08 -20.60 2.85
CA LEU A 273 11.04 -20.81 3.83
C LEU A 273 9.77 -21.48 3.26
N THR A 274 9.71 -21.74 1.96
CA THR A 274 8.59 -22.49 1.37
C THR A 274 8.52 -23.89 1.95
N ARG A 275 7.33 -24.34 2.33
CA ARG A 275 7.06 -25.68 2.85
C ARG A 275 5.83 -26.29 2.20
N VAL A 276 5.86 -27.58 1.94
CA VAL A 276 4.72 -28.38 1.49
C VAL A 276 4.49 -29.52 2.47
N MET A 277 3.26 -29.70 2.87
CA MET A 277 2.83 -30.75 3.78
C MET A 277 1.60 -31.46 3.21
N GLY A 278 1.57 -32.79 3.27
CA GLY A 278 0.46 -33.59 2.80
C GLY A 278 0.14 -33.45 1.30
N GLY A 279 1.12 -32.98 0.51
CA GLY A 279 1.01 -32.81 -0.94
C GLY A 279 0.40 -31.47 -1.35
N ASN A 280 -0.66 -30.99 -0.70
CA ASN A 280 -1.41 -29.81 -1.15
C ASN A 280 -1.47 -28.64 -0.14
N GLN A 281 -0.91 -28.78 1.05
CA GLN A 281 -0.82 -27.68 2.00
C GLN A 281 0.52 -26.96 1.84
N VAL A 282 0.50 -25.71 1.41
CA VAL A 282 1.70 -24.93 1.08
C VAL A 282 1.82 -23.73 2.00
N LYS A 283 2.98 -23.58 2.64
CA LYS A 283 3.35 -22.37 3.40
C LYS A 283 4.33 -21.54 2.59
N ILE A 284 4.03 -20.24 2.47
CA ILE A 284 4.86 -19.26 1.77
C ILE A 284 5.09 -18.07 2.70
N ILE A 285 6.35 -17.60 2.70
CA ILE A 285 6.76 -16.35 3.37
C ILE A 285 7.10 -15.34 2.29
N SER A 286 6.57 -14.12 2.44
CA SER A 286 6.93 -13.00 1.57
C SER A 286 7.17 -11.75 2.39
N TRP A 287 8.29 -11.08 2.12
CA TRP A 287 8.74 -9.85 2.77
C TRP A 287 8.22 -8.61 2.03
N TYR A 288 8.02 -7.53 2.75
CA TYR A 288 7.71 -6.22 2.19
C TYR A 288 8.11 -5.09 3.13
N ASP A 289 8.70 -4.04 2.55
CA ASP A 289 8.80 -2.77 3.27
C ASP A 289 7.42 -2.12 3.24
N ASN A 290 6.76 -2.07 4.40
CA ASN A 290 5.37 -1.60 4.50
C ASN A 290 5.24 -0.10 4.28
N GLU A 291 6.33 0.66 4.30
CA GLU A 291 6.38 2.09 4.02
C GLU A 291 6.86 2.37 2.59
N MET A 292 8.10 2.02 2.25
CA MET A 292 8.69 2.31 0.95
C MET A 292 8.01 1.54 -0.19
N GLY A 293 7.77 0.24 -0.02
CA GLY A 293 7.12 -0.58 -1.06
C GLY A 293 5.71 -0.08 -1.37
N TYR A 294 4.92 0.21 -0.33
CA TYR A 294 3.57 0.75 -0.51
C TYR A 294 3.57 2.15 -1.12
N SER A 295 4.42 3.06 -0.63
CA SER A 295 4.53 4.43 -1.14
C SER A 295 4.98 4.46 -2.61
N THR A 296 5.88 3.55 -3.00
CA THR A 296 6.29 3.40 -4.40
C THR A 296 5.11 2.99 -5.28
N ARG A 297 4.33 1.98 -4.87
CA ARG A 297 3.11 1.57 -5.60
C ARG A 297 2.08 2.69 -5.67
N LEU A 298 1.94 3.47 -4.60
CA LEU A 298 1.04 4.63 -4.57
C LEU A 298 1.44 5.68 -5.62
N ALA A 299 2.72 6.01 -5.71
CA ALA A 299 3.24 6.94 -6.71
C ALA A 299 3.04 6.42 -8.14
N GLU A 300 3.30 5.13 -8.40
CA GLU A 300 3.09 4.51 -9.70
C GLU A 300 1.61 4.43 -10.11
N THR A 301 0.73 4.13 -9.17
CA THR A 301 -0.71 4.16 -9.42
C THR A 301 -1.17 5.58 -9.72
N THR A 302 -0.65 6.59 -9.01
CA THR A 302 -0.94 8.00 -9.28
C THR A 302 -0.54 8.36 -10.71
N LYS A 303 0.64 7.96 -11.16
CA LYS A 303 1.10 8.15 -12.54
C LYS A 303 0.17 7.46 -13.54
N THR A 304 -0.19 6.19 -13.31
CA THR A 304 -1.07 5.42 -14.18
C THR A 304 -2.45 6.08 -14.33
N VAL A 305 -3.02 6.52 -13.22
CA VAL A 305 -4.34 7.19 -13.17
C VAL A 305 -4.29 8.53 -13.89
N SER A 306 -3.26 9.36 -13.68
CA SER A 306 -3.09 10.64 -14.37
C SER A 306 -2.92 10.46 -15.88
N TYR A 307 -2.04 9.57 -16.30
CA TYR A 307 -1.72 9.36 -17.71
C TYR A 307 -2.89 8.81 -18.52
N THR A 308 -3.61 7.84 -18.02
CA THR A 308 -4.78 7.26 -18.69
C THR A 308 -5.95 8.23 -18.73
N HIS A 309 -6.11 9.08 -17.72
CA HIS A 309 -7.12 10.13 -17.71
C HIS A 309 -6.88 11.16 -18.81
N LEU A 310 -5.65 11.63 -19.01
CA LEU A 310 -5.28 12.59 -20.04
C LEU A 310 -5.51 12.03 -21.44
N ARG A 311 -5.11 10.79 -21.72
CA ARG A 311 -5.35 10.14 -23.03
C ARG A 311 -6.83 9.91 -23.34
N ALA A 312 -7.66 9.62 -22.34
CA ALA A 312 -9.09 9.48 -22.54
C ALA A 312 -9.75 10.80 -22.99
N HIS A 313 -9.25 11.96 -22.51
CA HIS A 313 -9.70 13.27 -22.96
C HIS A 313 -9.24 13.63 -24.37
N GLU A 314 -8.01 13.27 -24.75
CA GLU A 314 -7.48 13.52 -26.10
C GLU A 314 -8.23 12.73 -27.18
N THR A 315 -8.66 11.50 -26.85
CA THR A 315 -9.44 10.66 -27.79
C THR A 315 -10.89 11.11 -27.97
N LEU A 316 -11.44 11.88 -27.02
CA LEU A 316 -12.80 12.45 -27.13
C LEU A 316 -12.82 13.81 -27.85
N MET A 317 -11.66 14.43 -28.09
CA MET A 317 -11.51 15.72 -28.78
C MET A 317 -11.08 15.58 -30.26
N ASN A 318 -10.82 14.38 -30.75
CA ASN A 318 -10.57 14.02 -32.14
C ASN A 318 -11.72 13.15 -32.69
#